data_05e6558c16f57475a11f8b0ddb906e89
#
_entry.id   05e6558c16f57475a11f8b0ddb906e89
#
_cell.length_a   1.000
_cell.length_b   1.000
_cell.length_c   1.000
_cell.angle_alpha   90.00
_cell.angle_beta   90.00
_cell.angle_gamma   90.00
#
_symmetry.space_group_name_H-M   'P 1'
#
loop_
_entity.id
_entity.type
_entity.pdbx_description
1 polymer ?
#
loop_
_entity_poly.entity_id
_entity_poly.type
_entity_poly.pdbx_seq_one_letter_code
_entity_poly.pdbx_strand_id
1 'polypeptide(L)'
;MISSLTEDGTAYRGDPFAGLDLPDSAMNYRHAFHAGNFADVMKHLALMLVLQHLVRKDKPFRVVDTHAGVGLYDLTSDPAKRTGEADGGITLLRSRVAGRASAPISVDGQLTDFFELIDRALRRVAQSDDETRYPGSPLLARALMRSADRLHANELHPEDAAQLKALFGRDRAVVLTERTGWDIVKAVLPPKERRGLVLIDPPFEEPGEFDRIVEALVQGRRRFDHGIYLAWYPIKDRAAVARFFDAVVGAGLTDTHACELRVGKEGLERGLTATGLIVRNPPFQFLENYGAVLAQLSIDLAQDADASSQIYTLAD
;
A
#
# COMPACT_ATOMS: atom_id res chain seq x y z
N MET A 1 -9.69 -31.92 49.28
CA MET A 1 -8.47 -32.54 49.89
C MET A 1 -7.86 -33.43 48.86
N ILE A 2 -6.74 -33.09 48.57
CA ILE A 2 -5.43 -33.59 48.31
C ILE A 2 -4.91 -33.14 46.93
N SER A 3 -3.99 -32.22 47.06
CA SER A 3 -3.06 -31.77 46.04
C SER A 3 -2.07 -32.89 45.67
N SER A 4 -1.66 -32.98 44.43
CA SER A 4 -0.36 -33.53 44.07
C SER A 4 0.36 -32.52 43.18
N LEU A 5 1.32 -31.85 43.81
CA LEU A 5 2.37 -31.08 43.16
C LEU A 5 3.33 -32.09 42.56
N THR A 6 3.67 -31.98 41.29
CA THR A 6 4.86 -32.60 40.71
C THR A 6 6.04 -31.67 40.96
N GLU A 7 7.09 -32.25 41.52
CA GLU A 7 8.40 -31.63 41.76
C GLU A 7 9.09 -31.33 40.43
N ASP A 8 8.91 -30.14 39.90
CA ASP A 8 9.90 -29.42 39.07
C ASP A 8 9.38 -28.02 38.82
N GLY A 9 9.94 -27.05 39.48
CA GLY A 9 9.51 -25.66 39.49
C GLY A 9 9.75 -24.89 38.18
N THR A 10 9.39 -25.43 37.03
CA THR A 10 9.36 -24.71 35.74
C THR A 10 7.92 -24.49 35.29
N ALA A 11 7.46 -23.24 35.41
CA ALA A 11 6.22 -22.81 34.83
C ALA A 11 6.30 -22.96 33.30
N TYR A 12 5.73 -24.02 32.77
CA TYR A 12 5.48 -24.19 31.34
C TYR A 12 4.46 -23.15 30.90
N ARG A 13 4.93 -22.04 30.34
CA ARG A 13 4.10 -21.15 29.54
C ARG A 13 3.87 -21.84 28.21
N GLY A 14 2.88 -22.70 28.13
CA GLY A 14 2.39 -23.22 26.87
C GLY A 14 1.95 -22.05 25.99
N ASP A 15 2.41 -22.04 24.75
CA ASP A 15 1.93 -21.15 23.70
C ASP A 15 0.42 -21.38 23.55
N PRO A 16 -0.46 -20.36 23.81
CA PRO A 16 -1.90 -20.52 23.71
C PRO A 16 -2.40 -20.75 22.25
N PHE A 17 -1.49 -20.82 21.27
CA PHE A 17 -1.79 -21.01 19.85
C PHE A 17 -1.19 -22.29 19.23
N ALA A 18 -0.59 -23.17 20.04
CA ALA A 18 -0.11 -24.48 19.58
C ALA A 18 -1.32 -25.36 19.27
N GLY A 19 -1.74 -25.42 18.00
CA GLY A 19 -2.81 -26.30 17.52
C GLY A 19 -3.86 -25.67 16.60
N LEU A 20 -3.68 -24.43 16.17
CA LEU A 20 -4.44 -23.89 15.05
C LEU A 20 -3.68 -24.22 13.76
N ASP A 21 -4.07 -25.32 13.12
CA ASP A 21 -3.77 -25.58 11.71
C ASP A 21 -4.45 -24.46 10.88
N LEU A 22 -3.69 -23.40 10.59
CA LEU A 22 -4.08 -22.48 9.54
C LEU A 22 -3.99 -23.25 8.22
N PRO A 23 -5.02 -23.20 7.37
CA PRO A 23 -4.96 -23.91 6.11
C PRO A 23 -3.77 -23.42 5.28
N ASP A 24 -2.94 -24.35 4.83
CA ASP A 24 -1.74 -24.13 3.99
C ASP A 24 -2.02 -23.33 2.69
N SER A 25 -3.30 -23.18 2.33
CA SER A 25 -3.75 -22.47 1.13
C SER A 25 -3.83 -20.94 1.26
N ALA A 26 -3.79 -20.38 2.46
CA ALA A 26 -3.99 -18.94 2.70
C ALA A 26 -2.69 -18.10 2.67
N MET A 27 -1.52 -18.69 2.40
CA MET A 27 -0.23 -18.00 2.47
C MET A 27 0.61 -18.11 1.18
N ASN A 28 0.00 -18.24 0.02
CA ASN A 28 0.74 -18.38 -1.24
C ASN A 28 1.01 -17.06 -1.97
N TYR A 29 0.32 -15.98 -1.60
CA TYR A 29 0.58 -14.68 -2.22
C TYR A 29 1.91 -14.12 -1.74
N ARG A 30 2.74 -13.79 -2.72
CA ARG A 30 3.97 -13.02 -2.47
C ARG A 30 4.00 -11.86 -3.44
N HIS A 31 3.99 -10.65 -2.90
CA HIS A 31 3.99 -9.42 -3.70
C HIS A 31 5.22 -9.32 -4.63
N ALA A 32 6.29 -10.05 -4.33
CA ALA A 32 7.48 -10.15 -5.18
C ALA A 32 7.20 -10.57 -6.65
N PHE A 33 6.05 -11.21 -6.91
CA PHE A 33 5.61 -11.52 -8.28
C PHE A 33 5.03 -10.31 -9.02
N HIS A 34 4.56 -9.30 -8.30
CA HIS A 34 3.79 -8.17 -8.83
C HIS A 34 4.47 -6.82 -8.63
N ALA A 35 5.61 -6.81 -7.92
CA ALA A 35 6.30 -5.59 -7.53
C ALA A 35 6.65 -4.71 -8.73
N GLY A 36 6.35 -3.41 -8.61
CA GLY A 36 6.63 -2.43 -9.64
C GLY A 36 5.66 -2.44 -10.82
N ASN A 37 4.54 -3.17 -10.74
CA ASN A 37 3.49 -3.12 -11.77
C ASN A 37 2.79 -1.75 -11.79
N PHE A 38 1.89 -1.54 -12.74
CA PHE A 38 1.16 -0.27 -12.88
C PHE A 38 0.29 0.08 -11.66
N ALA A 39 -0.22 -0.93 -10.94
CA ALA A 39 -1.01 -0.73 -9.73
C ALA A 39 -0.14 -0.24 -8.56
N ASP A 40 1.08 -0.78 -8.41
CA ASP A 40 2.07 -0.28 -7.47
C ASP A 40 2.46 1.16 -7.77
N VAL A 41 2.73 1.48 -9.03
CA VAL A 41 3.07 2.84 -9.47
C VAL A 41 1.96 3.81 -9.09
N MET A 42 0.71 3.47 -9.42
CA MET A 42 -0.48 4.26 -9.09
C MET A 42 -0.59 4.49 -7.57
N LYS A 43 -0.54 3.45 -6.79
CA LYS A 43 -0.64 3.47 -5.32
C LYS A 43 0.49 4.26 -4.66
N HIS A 44 1.72 4.07 -5.12
CA HIS A 44 2.89 4.73 -4.54
C HIS A 44 2.96 6.22 -4.89
N LEU A 45 2.45 6.64 -6.05
CA LEU A 45 2.28 8.07 -6.37
C LEU A 45 1.25 8.73 -5.44
N ALA A 46 0.12 8.08 -5.17
CA ALA A 46 -0.85 8.58 -4.17
C ALA A 46 -0.21 8.70 -2.78
N LEU A 47 0.53 7.66 -2.36
CA LEU A 47 1.28 7.66 -1.09
C LEU A 47 2.23 8.85 -1.02
N MET A 48 3.03 9.10 -2.07
CA MET A 48 3.96 10.23 -2.14
C MET A 48 3.24 11.56 -1.97
N LEU A 49 2.17 11.80 -2.72
CA LEU A 49 1.41 13.06 -2.65
C LEU A 49 0.83 13.32 -1.27
N VAL A 50 0.27 12.30 -0.61
CA VAL A 50 -0.22 12.41 0.77
C VAL A 50 0.91 12.73 1.73
N LEU A 51 2.05 12.06 1.61
CA LEU A 51 3.20 12.28 2.49
C LEU A 51 3.83 13.66 2.28
N GLN A 52 3.94 14.13 1.04
CA GLN A 52 4.39 15.49 0.73
C GLN A 52 3.48 16.53 1.40
N HIS A 53 2.16 16.30 1.43
CA HIS A 53 1.25 17.16 2.19
C HIS A 53 1.49 17.06 3.71
N LEU A 54 1.65 15.85 4.23
CA LEU A 54 1.84 15.65 5.67
C LEU A 54 3.13 16.29 6.20
N VAL A 55 4.22 16.29 5.46
CA VAL A 55 5.49 16.89 5.89
C VAL A 55 5.50 18.43 5.88
N ARG A 56 4.53 19.09 5.21
CA ARG A 56 4.43 20.56 5.20
C ARG A 56 4.21 21.18 6.60
N LYS A 57 3.59 20.43 7.50
CA LYS A 57 3.36 20.88 8.89
C LYS A 57 4.39 20.25 9.82
N ASP A 58 4.94 21.03 10.76
CA ASP A 58 5.96 20.55 11.72
C ASP A 58 5.45 19.51 12.72
N LYS A 59 4.12 19.42 12.92
CA LYS A 59 3.53 18.40 13.78
C LYS A 59 3.82 17.00 13.27
N PRO A 60 4.32 16.09 14.12
CA PRO A 60 4.56 14.70 13.74
C PRO A 60 3.30 14.01 13.22
N PHE A 61 3.49 13.01 12.39
CA PHE A 61 2.43 12.13 11.91
C PHE A 61 2.86 10.67 11.97
N ARG A 62 1.87 9.78 11.82
CA ARG A 62 2.10 8.35 11.68
C ARG A 62 1.58 7.83 10.35
N VAL A 63 2.39 6.97 9.72
CA VAL A 63 1.93 6.10 8.65
C VAL A 63 1.64 4.73 9.26
N VAL A 64 0.49 4.16 8.93
CA VAL A 64 0.13 2.78 9.24
C VAL A 64 -0.01 2.05 7.92
N ASP A 65 0.87 1.11 7.66
CA ASP A 65 0.88 0.25 6.48
C ASP A 65 0.46 -1.14 6.92
N THR A 66 -0.74 -1.56 6.50
CA THR A 66 -1.37 -2.78 7.02
C THR A 66 -0.87 -4.05 6.34
N HIS A 67 -0.29 -3.94 5.13
CA HIS A 67 0.23 -5.04 4.33
C HIS A 67 1.52 -4.57 3.66
N ALA A 68 2.61 -4.53 4.43
CA ALA A 68 3.83 -3.82 4.05
C ALA A 68 4.76 -4.59 3.10
N GLY A 69 4.55 -5.89 2.94
CA GLY A 69 5.42 -6.75 2.14
C GLY A 69 6.86 -6.76 2.67
N VAL A 70 7.80 -7.11 1.81
CA VAL A 70 9.23 -7.16 2.15
C VAL A 70 9.90 -5.76 2.21
N GLY A 71 9.25 -4.74 1.69
CA GLY A 71 9.73 -3.35 1.69
C GLY A 71 10.75 -3.01 0.61
N LEU A 72 11.49 -3.97 0.07
CA LEU A 72 12.43 -3.80 -1.05
C LEU A 72 12.40 -5.02 -1.95
N TYR A 73 12.14 -4.81 -3.22
CA TYR A 73 11.99 -5.87 -4.22
C TYR A 73 13.13 -5.88 -5.23
N ASP A 74 13.53 -7.09 -5.64
CA ASP A 74 14.45 -7.34 -6.75
C ASP A 74 13.65 -7.68 -8.01
N LEU A 75 13.59 -6.74 -8.96
CA LEU A 75 12.89 -6.91 -10.22
C LEU A 75 13.54 -7.93 -11.16
N THR A 76 14.77 -8.38 -10.84
CA THR A 76 15.48 -9.43 -11.59
C THR A 76 15.31 -10.81 -10.96
N SER A 77 14.64 -10.91 -9.82
CA SER A 77 14.38 -12.18 -9.13
C SER A 77 13.53 -13.14 -9.97
N ASP A 78 13.60 -14.43 -9.69
CA ASP A 78 12.77 -15.43 -10.38
C ASP A 78 11.28 -15.16 -10.29
N PRO A 79 10.71 -14.78 -9.12
CA PRO A 79 9.32 -14.37 -9.02
C PRO A 79 8.96 -13.22 -9.96
N ALA A 80 9.72 -12.12 -9.96
CA ALA A 80 9.48 -10.95 -10.79
C ALA A 80 9.56 -11.28 -12.29
N LYS A 81 10.57 -12.07 -12.70
CA LYS A 81 10.75 -12.49 -14.09
C LYS A 81 9.64 -13.41 -14.62
N ARG A 82 9.02 -14.20 -13.75
CA ARG A 82 7.92 -15.11 -14.17
C ARG A 82 6.70 -14.35 -14.65
N THR A 83 6.39 -13.20 -14.04
CA THR A 83 5.23 -12.39 -14.42
C THR A 83 5.59 -11.28 -15.40
N GLY A 84 6.80 -10.68 -15.26
CA GLY A 84 7.25 -9.55 -16.07
C GLY A 84 6.40 -8.29 -15.88
N GLU A 85 5.63 -8.19 -14.79
CA GLU A 85 4.67 -7.09 -14.58
C GLU A 85 5.35 -5.73 -14.40
N ALA A 86 6.59 -5.68 -13.89
CA ALA A 86 7.37 -4.46 -13.77
C ALA A 86 7.67 -3.83 -15.14
N ASP A 87 7.78 -4.63 -16.21
CA ASP A 87 8.05 -4.14 -17.56
C ASP A 87 6.89 -3.27 -18.08
N GLY A 88 5.65 -3.61 -17.73
CA GLY A 88 4.45 -2.81 -18.01
C GLY A 88 4.13 -1.74 -16.96
N GLY A 89 4.95 -1.60 -15.94
CA GLY A 89 4.81 -0.66 -14.83
C GLY A 89 5.98 0.32 -14.73
N ILE A 90 6.76 0.20 -13.65
CA ILE A 90 7.83 1.16 -13.33
C ILE A 90 8.92 1.25 -14.42
N THR A 91 9.27 0.14 -15.07
CA THR A 91 10.28 0.12 -16.12
C THR A 91 9.81 0.90 -17.35
N LEU A 92 8.56 0.66 -17.78
CA LEU A 92 7.96 1.41 -18.88
C LEU A 92 7.85 2.89 -18.54
N LEU A 93 7.33 3.24 -17.35
CA LEU A 93 7.17 4.63 -16.93
C LEU A 93 8.52 5.36 -16.92
N ARG A 94 9.58 4.73 -16.38
CA ARG A 94 10.93 5.31 -16.36
C ARG A 94 11.41 5.65 -17.78
N SER A 95 11.25 4.73 -18.73
CA SER A 95 11.63 4.95 -20.14
C SER A 95 10.86 6.09 -20.79
N ARG A 96 9.56 6.27 -20.44
CA ARG A 96 8.71 7.33 -20.99
C ARG A 96 9.03 8.72 -20.43
N VAL A 97 9.44 8.79 -19.16
CA VAL A 97 9.75 10.06 -18.47
C VAL A 97 11.17 10.53 -18.74
N ALA A 98 12.15 9.64 -18.93
CA ALA A 98 13.55 9.97 -19.15
C ALA A 98 13.82 10.92 -20.34
N GLY A 99 12.92 11.03 -21.31
CA GLY A 99 13.02 11.92 -22.47
C GLY A 99 12.28 13.26 -22.34
N ARG A 100 11.66 13.56 -21.19
CA ARG A 100 10.83 14.76 -21.00
C ARG A 100 11.59 15.87 -20.29
N ALA A 101 11.40 17.11 -20.75
CA ALA A 101 11.94 18.29 -20.06
C ALA A 101 11.14 18.53 -18.76
N SER A 102 11.81 18.62 -17.62
CA SER A 102 11.21 18.91 -16.33
C SER A 102 10.56 20.29 -16.30
N ALA A 103 9.26 20.35 -16.10
CA ALA A 103 8.54 21.61 -15.81
C ALA A 103 8.13 21.62 -14.32
N PRO A 104 8.46 22.69 -13.55
CA PRO A 104 8.47 22.62 -12.07
C PRO A 104 7.11 22.62 -11.37
N ILE A 105 5.96 22.53 -12.01
CA ILE A 105 4.62 22.43 -11.39
C ILE A 105 3.65 21.68 -12.32
N SER A 106 4.19 20.79 -13.14
CA SER A 106 3.42 19.97 -14.06
C SER A 106 3.32 18.53 -13.54
N VAL A 107 2.45 17.75 -14.18
CA VAL A 107 2.39 16.30 -13.96
C VAL A 107 3.79 15.66 -14.12
N ASP A 108 4.60 16.13 -15.07
CA ASP A 108 5.97 15.66 -15.28
C ASP A 108 6.88 15.95 -14.07
N GLY A 109 6.69 17.09 -13.37
CA GLY A 109 7.38 17.39 -12.12
C GLY A 109 7.03 16.38 -11.00
N GLN A 110 5.77 15.98 -10.90
CA GLN A 110 5.36 14.96 -9.90
C GLN A 110 5.92 13.58 -10.23
N LEU A 111 6.03 13.21 -11.49
CA LEU A 111 6.66 11.96 -11.90
C LEU A 111 8.19 12.01 -11.67
N THR A 112 8.83 13.15 -11.91
CA THR A 112 10.24 13.34 -11.56
C THR A 112 10.46 13.23 -10.07
N ASP A 113 9.64 13.89 -9.24
CA ASP A 113 9.68 13.76 -7.77
C ASP A 113 9.50 12.31 -7.31
N PHE A 114 8.71 11.52 -8.03
CA PHE A 114 8.50 10.11 -7.70
C PHE A 114 9.77 9.28 -7.95
N PHE A 115 10.47 9.50 -9.06
CA PHE A 115 11.73 8.82 -9.30
C PHE A 115 12.82 9.27 -8.32
N GLU A 116 12.88 10.57 -7.99
CA GLU A 116 13.78 11.07 -6.94
C GLU A 116 13.47 10.44 -5.57
N LEU A 117 12.18 10.18 -5.27
CA LEU A 117 11.79 9.47 -4.06
C LEU A 117 12.24 8.02 -4.08
N ILE A 118 12.11 7.32 -5.20
CA ILE A 118 12.63 5.95 -5.36
C ILE A 118 14.14 5.94 -5.09
N ASP A 119 14.91 6.80 -5.74
CA ASP A 119 16.34 6.90 -5.53
C ASP A 119 16.71 7.24 -4.09
N ARG A 120 15.96 8.15 -3.47
CA ARG A 120 16.14 8.49 -2.05
C ARG A 120 15.87 7.30 -1.14
N ALA A 121 14.86 6.48 -1.47
CA ALA A 121 14.53 5.27 -0.73
C ALA A 121 15.65 4.23 -0.85
N LEU A 122 16.16 4.01 -2.07
CA LEU A 122 17.25 3.07 -2.35
C LEU A 122 18.55 3.50 -1.66
N ARG A 123 18.88 4.79 -1.65
CA ARG A 123 20.06 5.32 -0.92
C ARG A 123 20.02 5.01 0.58
N ARG A 124 18.83 4.91 1.21
CA ARG A 124 18.73 4.54 2.61
C ARG A 124 19.23 3.12 2.92
N VAL A 125 19.20 2.25 1.94
CA VAL A 125 19.59 0.85 2.06
C VAL A 125 20.88 0.52 1.28
N ALA A 126 21.65 1.55 0.92
CA ALA A 126 22.90 1.47 0.15
C ALA A 126 22.73 0.76 -1.21
N GLN A 127 21.63 0.98 -1.88
CA GLN A 127 21.27 0.41 -3.19
C GLN A 127 20.98 1.52 -4.22
N SER A 128 21.64 2.68 -4.08
CA SER A 128 21.45 3.80 -5.01
C SER A 128 21.83 3.40 -6.43
N ASP A 129 21.11 3.99 -7.39
CA ASP A 129 21.32 3.82 -8.83
C ASP A 129 21.10 2.39 -9.37
N ASP A 130 20.43 1.52 -8.57
CA ASP A 130 20.10 0.18 -8.99
C ASP A 130 18.65 0.11 -9.52
N GLU A 131 18.50 0.27 -10.82
CA GLU A 131 17.21 0.20 -11.51
C GLU A 131 16.54 -1.16 -11.44
N THR A 132 17.28 -2.18 -11.01
CA THR A 132 16.74 -3.52 -10.77
C THR A 132 16.04 -3.64 -9.42
N ARG A 133 16.09 -2.59 -8.58
CA ARG A 133 15.45 -2.56 -7.27
C ARG A 133 14.23 -1.64 -7.27
N TYR A 134 13.19 -2.09 -6.58
CA TYR A 134 11.98 -1.29 -6.40
C TYR A 134 11.60 -1.21 -4.91
N PRO A 135 11.50 0.01 -4.34
CA PRO A 135 11.09 0.18 -2.96
C PRO A 135 9.58 0.00 -2.82
N GLY A 136 9.16 -0.84 -1.88
CA GLY A 136 7.76 -0.95 -1.47
C GLY A 136 7.29 0.24 -0.66
N SER A 137 5.98 0.29 -0.40
CA SER A 137 5.31 1.36 0.36
C SER A 137 6.01 1.74 1.67
N PRO A 138 6.48 0.81 2.54
CA PRO A 138 7.08 1.20 3.80
C PRO A 138 8.45 1.89 3.61
N LEU A 139 9.23 1.49 2.60
CA LEU A 139 10.53 2.11 2.33
C LEU A 139 10.35 3.50 1.68
N LEU A 140 9.41 3.66 0.76
CA LEU A 140 9.03 4.94 0.17
C LEU A 140 8.52 5.91 1.27
N ALA A 141 7.61 5.43 2.12
CA ALA A 141 7.10 6.23 3.23
C ALA A 141 8.26 6.70 4.13
N ARG A 142 9.11 5.78 4.53
CA ARG A 142 10.24 6.10 5.42
C ARG A 142 11.25 7.07 4.80
N ALA A 143 11.38 7.08 3.49
CA ALA A 143 12.27 8.01 2.77
C ALA A 143 11.78 9.47 2.85
N LEU A 144 10.47 9.71 2.89
CA LEU A 144 9.89 11.05 3.04
C LEU A 144 9.72 11.49 4.50
N MET A 145 9.62 10.56 5.43
CA MET A 145 9.36 10.85 6.85
C MET A 145 10.56 11.49 7.54
N ARG A 146 10.26 12.41 8.46
CA ARG A 146 11.24 13.06 9.33
C ARG A 146 11.58 12.19 10.54
N SER A 147 12.54 12.60 11.35
CA SER A 147 12.95 11.87 12.57
C SER A 147 11.84 11.80 13.64
N ALA A 148 10.95 12.79 13.68
CA ALA A 148 9.82 12.83 14.61
C ALA A 148 8.62 11.99 14.18
N ASP A 149 8.50 11.67 12.88
CA ASP A 149 7.39 10.90 12.32
C ASP A 149 7.57 9.39 12.61
N ARG A 150 6.49 8.63 12.56
CA ARG A 150 6.50 7.19 12.90
C ARG A 150 5.84 6.37 11.80
N LEU A 151 6.46 5.26 11.45
CA LEU A 151 5.91 4.22 10.60
C LEU A 151 5.51 3.02 11.45
N HIS A 152 4.30 2.52 11.25
CA HIS A 152 3.87 1.20 11.70
C HIS A 152 3.68 0.35 10.44
N ALA A 153 4.58 -0.59 10.21
CA ALA A 153 4.52 -1.51 9.08
C ALA A 153 4.17 -2.90 9.58
N ASN A 154 3.15 -3.49 9.00
CA ASN A 154 2.64 -4.80 9.35
C ASN A 154 2.75 -5.75 8.17
N GLU A 155 3.28 -6.95 8.42
CA GLU A 155 3.34 -8.01 7.42
C GLU A 155 3.00 -9.35 8.09
N LEU A 156 2.04 -10.07 7.51
CA LEU A 156 1.57 -11.33 8.08
C LEU A 156 2.44 -12.51 7.66
N HIS A 157 2.92 -12.52 6.41
CA HIS A 157 3.70 -13.65 5.89
C HIS A 157 5.06 -13.74 6.61
N PRO A 158 5.41 -14.86 7.27
CA PRO A 158 6.59 -14.92 8.15
C PRO A 158 7.91 -14.63 7.44
N GLU A 159 8.08 -15.13 6.21
CA GLU A 159 9.31 -14.89 5.44
C GLU A 159 9.43 -13.42 4.99
N ASP A 160 8.33 -12.81 4.60
CA ASP A 160 8.30 -11.41 4.16
C ASP A 160 8.47 -10.49 5.37
N ALA A 161 7.86 -10.81 6.51
CA ALA A 161 8.06 -10.12 7.78
C ALA A 161 9.52 -10.21 8.26
N ALA A 162 10.18 -11.36 8.08
CA ALA A 162 11.60 -11.50 8.39
C ALA A 162 12.49 -10.58 7.52
N GLN A 163 12.19 -10.47 6.21
CA GLN A 163 12.90 -9.56 5.31
C GLN A 163 12.63 -8.09 5.68
N LEU A 164 11.37 -7.73 5.94
CA LEU A 164 10.99 -6.40 6.40
C LEU A 164 11.70 -6.03 7.71
N LYS A 165 11.84 -6.99 8.63
CA LYS A 165 12.57 -6.83 9.88
C LYS A 165 14.08 -6.66 9.65
N ALA A 166 14.66 -7.39 8.72
CA ALA A 166 16.07 -7.20 8.34
C ALA A 166 16.30 -5.79 7.77
N LEU A 167 15.35 -5.27 6.98
CA LEU A 167 15.42 -3.95 6.37
C LEU A 167 15.31 -2.82 7.42
N PHE A 168 14.39 -2.91 8.39
CA PHE A 168 14.04 -1.81 9.29
C PHE A 168 14.41 -2.03 10.76
N GLY A 169 14.88 -3.20 11.15
CA GLY A 169 15.00 -3.59 12.55
C GLY A 169 15.87 -2.68 13.45
N ARG A 170 16.66 -1.78 12.85
CA ARG A 170 17.47 -0.78 13.55
C ARG A 170 16.88 0.63 13.52
N ASP A 171 15.83 0.86 12.74
CA ASP A 171 15.20 2.18 12.62
C ASP A 171 14.18 2.39 13.74
N ARG A 172 14.52 3.21 14.74
CA ARG A 172 13.65 3.51 15.89
C ARG A 172 12.35 4.26 15.53
N ALA A 173 12.24 4.77 14.31
CA ALA A 173 11.02 5.40 13.83
C ALA A 173 10.02 4.38 13.26
N VAL A 174 10.42 3.10 13.13
CA VAL A 174 9.61 2.04 12.55
C VAL A 174 9.21 1.04 13.64
N VAL A 175 7.92 0.73 13.70
CA VAL A 175 7.35 -0.35 14.50
C VAL A 175 6.90 -1.42 13.53
N LEU A 176 7.36 -2.65 13.74
CA LEU A 176 7.01 -3.82 12.93
C LEU A 176 6.09 -4.74 13.69
N THR A 177 5.08 -5.28 13.02
CA THR A 177 4.14 -6.27 13.57
C THR A 177 3.87 -7.38 12.55
N GLU A 178 3.52 -8.56 13.08
CA GLU A 178 3.20 -9.77 12.32
C GLU A 178 1.77 -10.20 12.69
N ARG A 179 0.77 -9.46 12.16
CA ARG A 179 -0.64 -9.68 12.43
C ARG A 179 -1.45 -9.65 11.13
N THR A 180 -2.71 -10.05 11.21
CA THR A 180 -3.61 -9.77 10.09
C THR A 180 -3.71 -8.26 9.88
N GLY A 181 -3.62 -7.79 8.63
CA GLY A 181 -3.72 -6.36 8.31
C GLY A 181 -5.01 -5.72 8.81
N TRP A 182 -6.08 -6.51 8.88
CA TRP A 182 -7.40 -6.10 9.36
C TRP A 182 -7.43 -5.77 10.86
N ASP A 183 -6.63 -6.49 11.66
CA ASP A 183 -6.52 -6.23 13.11
C ASP A 183 -5.70 -4.98 13.42
N ILE A 184 -4.78 -4.61 12.55
CA ILE A 184 -3.91 -3.44 12.73
C ILE A 184 -4.72 -2.15 12.84
N VAL A 185 -5.74 -1.97 12.00
CA VAL A 185 -6.61 -0.78 12.06
C VAL A 185 -7.24 -0.62 13.43
N LYS A 186 -7.67 -1.73 14.06
CA LYS A 186 -8.25 -1.70 15.42
C LYS A 186 -7.19 -1.51 16.50
N ALA A 187 -6.01 -2.09 16.34
CA ALA A 187 -4.98 -2.14 17.37
C ALA A 187 -4.18 -0.83 17.50
N VAL A 188 -3.94 -0.11 16.38
CA VAL A 188 -3.01 1.02 16.35
C VAL A 188 -3.68 2.39 16.23
N LEU A 189 -4.98 2.44 15.92
CA LEU A 189 -5.72 3.69 15.82
C LEU A 189 -6.48 4.03 17.11
N PRO A 190 -6.56 5.31 17.53
CA PRO A 190 -5.90 6.45 16.90
C PRO A 190 -4.39 6.50 17.22
N PRO A 191 -3.56 6.98 16.30
CA PRO A 191 -2.13 7.12 16.57
C PRO A 191 -1.88 8.22 17.63
N LYS A 192 -0.77 8.11 18.37
CA LYS A 192 -0.38 9.11 19.39
C LYS A 192 -0.21 10.51 18.78
N GLU A 193 0.27 10.57 17.55
CA GLU A 193 0.50 11.79 16.77
C GLU A 193 -0.82 12.50 16.40
N ARG A 194 -1.94 11.79 16.47
CA ARG A 194 -3.28 12.26 16.11
C ARG A 194 -3.35 12.88 14.70
N ARG A 195 -2.44 12.46 13.83
CA ARG A 195 -2.30 12.90 12.45
C ARG A 195 -1.61 11.78 11.67
N GLY A 196 -2.08 11.45 10.48
CA GLY A 196 -1.43 10.39 9.71
C GLY A 196 -2.25 9.82 8.57
N LEU A 197 -1.67 8.79 8.00
CA LEU A 197 -2.16 8.02 6.87
C LEU A 197 -2.29 6.55 7.28
N VAL A 198 -3.37 5.91 6.84
CA VAL A 198 -3.55 4.46 6.88
C VAL A 198 -3.57 3.95 5.44
N LEU A 199 -2.62 3.10 5.08
CA LEU A 199 -2.55 2.40 3.80
C LEU A 199 -3.06 0.98 4.02
N ILE A 200 -4.07 0.57 3.23
CA ILE A 200 -4.71 -0.74 3.25
C ILE A 200 -4.52 -1.36 1.86
N ASP A 201 -3.67 -2.35 1.76
CA ASP A 201 -3.22 -2.93 0.48
C ASP A 201 -3.30 -4.46 0.50
N PRO A 202 -4.52 -5.04 0.64
CA PRO A 202 -4.68 -6.47 0.81
C PRO A 202 -4.36 -7.24 -0.47
N PRO A 203 -4.01 -8.54 -0.37
CA PRO A 203 -3.58 -9.37 -1.50
C PRO A 203 -4.69 -9.77 -2.47
N PHE A 204 -5.96 -9.64 -2.07
CA PHE A 204 -7.13 -10.10 -2.85
C PHE A 204 -7.08 -11.57 -3.25
N GLU A 205 -6.61 -12.41 -2.33
CA GLU A 205 -6.60 -13.87 -2.47
C GLU A 205 -7.86 -14.54 -1.88
N GLU A 206 -8.38 -13.97 -0.81
CA GLU A 206 -9.54 -14.52 -0.10
C GLU A 206 -10.85 -13.87 -0.54
N PRO A 207 -11.96 -14.64 -0.61
CA PRO A 207 -13.27 -14.05 -0.77
C PRO A 207 -13.60 -13.05 0.34
N GLY A 208 -14.32 -11.96 0.01
CA GLY A 208 -14.81 -10.99 0.99
C GLY A 208 -13.81 -9.87 1.34
N GLU A 209 -12.71 -9.71 0.63
CA GLU A 209 -11.76 -8.64 0.94
C GLU A 209 -12.31 -7.23 0.67
N PHE A 210 -13.24 -7.07 -0.26
CA PHE A 210 -13.98 -5.82 -0.43
C PHE A 210 -14.76 -5.46 0.85
N ASP A 211 -15.44 -6.42 1.46
CA ASP A 211 -16.20 -6.20 2.70
C ASP A 211 -15.26 -5.87 3.86
N ARG A 212 -14.12 -6.55 3.94
CA ARG A 212 -13.07 -6.27 4.94
C ARG A 212 -12.48 -4.87 4.79
N ILE A 213 -12.31 -4.35 3.57
CA ILE A 213 -11.90 -2.95 3.33
C ILE A 213 -12.97 -2.00 3.91
N VAL A 214 -14.25 -2.22 3.61
CA VAL A 214 -15.34 -1.40 4.15
C VAL A 214 -15.34 -1.42 5.68
N GLU A 215 -15.22 -2.60 6.29
CA GLU A 215 -15.11 -2.74 7.75
C GLU A 215 -13.88 -1.99 8.31
N ALA A 216 -12.73 -2.09 7.66
CA ALA A 216 -11.51 -1.40 8.07
C ALA A 216 -11.69 0.13 8.01
N LEU A 217 -12.31 0.65 6.95
CA LEU A 217 -12.61 2.07 6.81
C LEU A 217 -13.61 2.55 7.88
N VAL A 218 -14.66 1.77 8.19
CA VAL A 218 -15.62 2.05 9.26
C VAL A 218 -14.93 2.06 10.62
N GLN A 219 -14.09 1.08 10.91
CA GLN A 219 -13.32 1.05 12.16
C GLN A 219 -12.32 2.21 12.24
N GLY A 220 -11.69 2.54 11.12
CA GLY A 220 -10.80 3.70 10.99
C GLY A 220 -11.55 5.00 11.32
N ARG A 221 -12.71 5.23 10.69
CA ARG A 221 -13.57 6.38 10.98
C ARG A 221 -13.93 6.49 12.47
N ARG A 222 -14.36 5.41 13.11
CA ARG A 222 -14.74 5.42 14.53
C ARG A 222 -13.59 5.79 15.46
N ARG A 223 -12.34 5.48 15.09
CA ARG A 223 -11.17 5.65 15.94
C ARG A 223 -10.32 6.85 15.59
N PHE A 224 -10.26 7.18 14.31
CA PHE A 224 -9.40 8.22 13.74
C PHE A 224 -10.08 8.86 12.54
N ASP A 225 -11.19 9.54 12.77
CA ASP A 225 -12.09 10.07 11.74
C ASP A 225 -11.40 11.04 10.76
N HIS A 226 -10.50 11.88 11.25
CA HIS A 226 -9.74 12.85 10.46
C HIS A 226 -8.43 12.28 9.87
N GLY A 227 -8.17 10.99 9.99
CA GLY A 227 -7.08 10.30 9.32
C GLY A 227 -7.29 10.21 7.81
N ILE A 228 -6.21 10.24 7.07
CA ILE A 228 -6.23 9.98 5.62
C ILE A 228 -6.18 8.48 5.41
N TYR A 229 -7.03 7.94 4.54
CA TYR A 229 -7.06 6.51 4.24
C TYR A 229 -6.84 6.32 2.75
N LEU A 230 -5.95 5.41 2.40
CA LEU A 230 -5.73 4.88 1.06
C LEU A 230 -6.00 3.38 1.11
N ALA A 231 -7.00 2.89 0.37
CA ALA A 231 -7.29 1.46 0.31
C ALA A 231 -7.31 0.99 -1.15
N TRP A 232 -6.36 0.12 -1.47
CA TRP A 232 -6.21 -0.43 -2.81
C TRP A 232 -7.24 -1.54 -3.09
N TYR A 233 -7.66 -1.64 -4.36
CA TYR A 233 -8.50 -2.73 -4.86
C TYR A 233 -8.22 -3.03 -6.34
N PRO A 234 -8.30 -4.32 -6.76
CA PRO A 234 -8.22 -4.71 -8.16
C PRO A 234 -9.57 -4.53 -8.85
N ILE A 235 -9.54 -4.28 -10.16
CA ILE A 235 -10.74 -4.23 -11.00
C ILE A 235 -10.69 -5.42 -11.96
N LYS A 236 -11.19 -6.57 -11.50
CA LYS A 236 -11.34 -7.81 -12.29
C LYS A 236 -12.80 -8.05 -12.69
N ASP A 237 -13.75 -7.54 -11.91
CA ASP A 237 -15.19 -7.61 -12.14
C ASP A 237 -15.84 -6.28 -11.77
N ARG A 238 -16.36 -5.56 -12.74
CA ARG A 238 -17.04 -4.27 -12.54
C ARG A 238 -18.29 -4.38 -11.69
N ALA A 239 -19.01 -5.51 -11.75
CA ALA A 239 -20.18 -5.69 -10.90
C ALA A 239 -19.78 -5.86 -9.42
N ALA A 240 -18.65 -6.51 -9.13
CA ALA A 240 -18.11 -6.58 -7.78
C ALA A 240 -17.67 -5.20 -7.27
N VAL A 241 -17.00 -4.40 -8.11
CA VAL A 241 -16.61 -3.03 -7.78
C VAL A 241 -17.82 -2.14 -7.54
N ALA A 242 -18.88 -2.26 -8.34
CA ALA A 242 -20.14 -1.50 -8.13
C ALA A 242 -20.75 -1.83 -6.75
N ARG A 243 -20.87 -3.10 -6.40
CA ARG A 243 -21.35 -3.52 -5.05
C ARG A 243 -20.45 -3.01 -3.92
N PHE A 244 -19.12 -2.99 -4.15
CA PHE A 244 -18.18 -2.42 -3.19
C PHE A 244 -18.41 -0.91 -3.01
N PHE A 245 -18.65 -0.14 -4.07
CA PHE A 245 -18.99 1.27 -3.98
C PHE A 245 -20.30 1.50 -3.23
N ASP A 246 -21.34 0.70 -3.52
CA ASP A 246 -22.61 0.75 -2.79
C ASP A 246 -22.41 0.49 -1.29
N ALA A 247 -21.53 -0.45 -0.94
CA ALA A 247 -21.21 -0.76 0.45
C ALA A 247 -20.45 0.39 1.13
N VAL A 248 -19.50 1.04 0.45
CA VAL A 248 -18.78 2.23 0.94
C VAL A 248 -19.75 3.38 1.20
N VAL A 249 -20.65 3.66 0.26
CA VAL A 249 -21.70 4.69 0.39
C VAL A 249 -22.65 4.33 1.56
N GLY A 250 -23.13 3.10 1.59
CA GLY A 250 -24.04 2.60 2.64
C GLY A 250 -23.43 2.63 4.04
N ALA A 251 -22.12 2.57 4.16
CA ALA A 251 -21.40 2.70 5.43
C ALA A 251 -21.34 4.14 5.98
N GLY A 252 -21.82 5.13 5.21
CA GLY A 252 -21.86 6.53 5.61
C GLY A 252 -20.47 7.16 5.78
N LEU A 253 -19.50 6.70 5.00
CA LEU A 253 -18.14 7.25 4.99
C LEU A 253 -18.16 8.56 4.20
N THR A 254 -17.97 9.70 4.86
CA THR A 254 -17.92 11.01 4.24
C THR A 254 -16.53 11.29 3.63
N ASP A 255 -16.47 12.28 2.72
CA ASP A 255 -15.23 12.71 2.05
C ASP A 255 -14.45 11.51 1.47
N THR A 256 -15.16 10.68 0.68
CA THR A 256 -14.65 9.43 0.16
C THR A 256 -14.75 9.37 -1.36
N HIS A 257 -13.63 9.08 -2.01
CA HIS A 257 -13.48 9.06 -3.45
C HIS A 257 -12.88 7.74 -3.90
N ALA A 258 -13.21 7.30 -5.11
CA ALA A 258 -12.55 6.20 -5.80
C ALA A 258 -11.75 6.76 -6.98
N CYS A 259 -10.45 6.47 -6.99
CA CYS A 259 -9.54 6.85 -8.08
C CYS A 259 -9.17 5.59 -8.83
N GLU A 260 -9.44 5.52 -10.13
CA GLU A 260 -9.21 4.34 -10.96
C GLU A 260 -8.24 4.62 -12.09
N LEU A 261 -7.40 3.64 -12.39
CA LEU A 261 -6.51 3.60 -13.55
C LEU A 261 -6.74 2.30 -14.31
N ARG A 262 -6.97 2.42 -15.61
CA ARG A 262 -7.03 1.32 -16.56
C ARG A 262 -5.93 1.51 -17.59
N VAL A 263 -5.11 0.48 -17.80
CA VAL A 263 -4.00 0.50 -18.77
C VAL A 263 -4.33 -0.22 -20.05
N GLY A 264 -5.40 -1.02 -20.07
CA GLY A 264 -5.85 -1.76 -21.24
C GLY A 264 -7.23 -2.36 -21.05
N LYS A 265 -7.68 -3.13 -22.04
CA LYS A 265 -9.00 -3.79 -22.05
C LYS A 265 -9.14 -4.72 -20.85
N GLU A 266 -10.22 -4.57 -20.12
CA GLU A 266 -10.56 -5.46 -19.01
C GLU A 266 -10.93 -6.86 -19.52
N GLY A 267 -10.48 -7.90 -18.81
CA GLY A 267 -10.82 -9.30 -19.11
C GLY A 267 -9.91 -10.28 -18.39
N LEU A 268 -10.44 -11.46 -18.06
CA LEU A 268 -9.76 -12.48 -17.27
C LEU A 268 -8.52 -13.10 -17.95
N GLU A 269 -8.40 -13.01 -19.27
CA GLU A 269 -7.32 -13.65 -20.02
C GLU A 269 -5.98 -12.90 -19.99
N ARG A 270 -5.99 -11.62 -19.60
CA ARG A 270 -4.81 -10.74 -19.69
C ARG A 270 -4.18 -10.36 -18.33
N GLY A 271 -4.63 -10.95 -17.23
CA GLY A 271 -4.19 -10.51 -15.90
C GLY A 271 -4.86 -9.21 -15.45
N LEU A 272 -4.24 -8.48 -14.55
CA LEU A 272 -4.76 -7.21 -14.04
C LEU A 272 -4.47 -6.09 -15.06
N THR A 273 -5.51 -5.43 -15.57
CA THR A 273 -5.40 -4.28 -16.50
C THR A 273 -6.08 -3.02 -15.96
N ALA A 274 -6.78 -3.13 -14.84
CA ALA A 274 -7.43 -2.00 -14.17
C ALA A 274 -7.35 -2.16 -12.65
N THR A 275 -7.18 -1.02 -11.97
CA THR A 275 -7.02 -0.98 -10.51
C THR A 275 -7.63 0.30 -9.96
N GLY A 276 -7.93 0.32 -8.66
CA GLY A 276 -8.46 1.48 -7.99
C GLY A 276 -7.90 1.70 -6.60
N LEU A 277 -8.11 2.90 -6.10
CA LEU A 277 -7.74 3.34 -4.78
C LEU A 277 -8.90 4.10 -4.16
N ILE A 278 -9.46 3.60 -3.06
CA ILE A 278 -10.35 4.42 -2.22
C ILE A 278 -9.46 5.42 -1.47
N VAL A 279 -9.83 6.69 -1.56
CA VAL A 279 -9.20 7.80 -0.85
C VAL A 279 -10.25 8.44 0.04
N ARG A 280 -10.05 8.37 1.36
CA ARG A 280 -10.90 9.06 2.34
C ARG A 280 -10.12 10.17 3.02
N ASN A 281 -10.77 11.31 3.21
CA ASN A 281 -10.16 12.56 3.70
C ASN A 281 -8.94 12.98 2.87
N PRO A 282 -9.06 13.14 1.55
CA PRO A 282 -7.94 13.57 0.72
C PRO A 282 -7.39 14.92 1.21
N PRO A 283 -6.07 15.13 1.21
CA PRO A 283 -5.51 16.44 1.52
C PRO A 283 -5.96 17.49 0.49
N PHE A 284 -5.89 18.77 0.90
CA PHE A 284 -6.17 19.89 0.00
C PHE A 284 -5.41 19.77 -1.34
N GLN A 285 -6.08 19.94 -2.45
CA GLN A 285 -5.62 19.78 -3.85
C GLN A 285 -5.18 18.35 -4.24
N PHE A 286 -5.35 17.35 -3.37
CA PHE A 286 -4.93 16.00 -3.69
C PHE A 286 -5.66 15.44 -4.92
N LEU A 287 -6.99 15.56 -4.97
CA LEU A 287 -7.77 14.97 -6.07
C LEU A 287 -7.45 15.63 -7.42
N GLU A 288 -7.22 16.95 -7.44
CA GLU A 288 -6.81 17.67 -8.64
C GLU A 288 -5.44 17.20 -9.13
N ASN A 289 -4.44 17.21 -8.24
CA ASN A 289 -3.08 16.80 -8.56
C ASN A 289 -3.00 15.32 -8.95
N TYR A 290 -3.66 14.47 -8.18
CA TYR A 290 -3.64 13.03 -8.43
C TYR A 290 -4.43 12.66 -9.68
N GLY A 291 -5.54 13.36 -9.98
CA GLY A 291 -6.29 13.21 -11.22
C GLY A 291 -5.45 13.51 -12.46
N ALA A 292 -4.65 14.58 -12.41
CA ALA A 292 -3.72 14.91 -13.49
C ALA A 292 -2.63 13.84 -13.67
N VAL A 293 -2.09 13.29 -12.55
CA VAL A 293 -1.13 12.19 -12.59
C VAL A 293 -1.77 10.94 -13.19
N LEU A 294 -2.98 10.57 -12.77
CA LEU A 294 -3.69 9.39 -13.29
C LEU A 294 -3.96 9.50 -14.80
N ALA A 295 -4.36 10.70 -15.25
CA ALA A 295 -4.56 10.97 -16.68
C ALA A 295 -3.25 10.77 -17.47
N GLN A 296 -2.12 11.21 -16.92
CA GLN A 296 -0.82 11.01 -17.55
C GLN A 296 -0.39 9.53 -17.51
N LEU A 297 -0.60 8.83 -16.38
CA LEU A 297 -0.31 7.40 -16.27
C LEU A 297 -1.13 6.56 -17.26
N SER A 298 -2.40 6.94 -17.51
CA SER A 298 -3.22 6.24 -18.50
C SER A 298 -2.69 6.36 -19.93
N ILE A 299 -1.87 7.38 -20.21
CA ILE A 299 -1.16 7.55 -21.49
C ILE A 299 0.17 6.78 -21.47
N ASP A 300 0.96 6.99 -20.40
CA ASP A 300 2.33 6.45 -20.33
C ASP A 300 2.38 4.93 -20.14
N LEU A 301 1.39 4.38 -19.46
CA LEU A 301 1.27 2.94 -19.17
C LEU A 301 0.23 2.24 -20.05
N ALA A 302 -0.31 2.94 -21.08
CA ALA A 302 -1.28 2.36 -21.98
C ALA A 302 -0.76 1.10 -22.66
N GLN A 303 -1.52 0.03 -22.56
CA GLN A 303 -1.29 -1.25 -23.28
C GLN A 303 -2.14 -1.34 -24.54
N ASP A 304 -3.27 -0.62 -24.59
CA ASP A 304 -4.14 -0.50 -25.75
C ASP A 304 -5.00 0.79 -25.70
N ALA A 305 -5.92 0.95 -26.66
CA ALA A 305 -6.76 2.14 -26.79
C ALA A 305 -7.83 2.30 -25.68
N ASP A 306 -8.05 1.26 -24.86
CA ASP A 306 -9.03 1.30 -23.76
C ASP A 306 -8.44 1.91 -22.48
N ALA A 307 -7.16 2.29 -22.49
CA ALA A 307 -6.50 2.94 -21.35
C ALA A 307 -7.20 4.24 -20.96
N SER A 308 -7.46 4.40 -19.67
CA SER A 308 -8.20 5.57 -19.14
C SER A 308 -8.00 5.72 -17.64
N SER A 309 -8.37 6.89 -17.11
CA SER A 309 -8.43 7.13 -15.67
C SER A 309 -9.74 7.82 -15.29
N GLN A 310 -10.19 7.59 -14.07
CA GLN A 310 -11.42 8.17 -13.55
C GLN A 310 -11.33 8.43 -12.05
N ILE A 311 -11.97 9.51 -11.58
CA ILE A 311 -12.21 9.77 -10.17
C ILE A 311 -13.72 9.87 -9.96
N TYR A 312 -14.22 9.11 -8.98
CA TYR A 312 -15.62 9.13 -8.55
C TYR A 312 -15.70 9.72 -7.14
N THR A 313 -16.61 10.64 -6.89
CA THR A 313 -17.00 10.99 -5.53
C THR A 313 -18.06 9.98 -5.08
N LEU A 314 -17.75 9.19 -4.06
CA LEU A 314 -18.66 8.19 -3.51
C LEU A 314 -19.54 8.80 -2.42
N ALA A 315 -18.97 9.69 -1.61
CA ALA A 315 -19.67 10.43 -0.56
C ALA A 315 -18.95 11.74 -0.26
N ASP A 316 -19.73 12.81 -0.11
CA ASP A 316 -19.26 14.15 0.25
C ASP A 316 -19.12 14.32 1.78
#